data_7b7a51621ef930fea0c2507574c7b135
#
_entry.id   7b7a51621ef930fea0c2507574c7b135
#
_cell.length_a   1.000
_cell.length_b   1.000
_cell.length_c   1.000
_cell.angle_alpha   90.00
_cell.angle_beta   90.00
_cell.angle_gamma   90.00
#
_symmetry.space_group_name_H-M   'P 1'
#
loop_
_entity.id
_entity.type
_entity.pdbx_description
1 polymer ?
#
loop_
_entity_poly.entity_id
_entity_poly.type
_entity_poly.pdbx_seq_one_letter_code
_entity_poly.pdbx_strand_id
1 'polypeptide(L)'
;MRNRIKEPRQKNHMSQIRLSIELEVSQETVSAYENGKYYPSFQTLLKLSDIFNSSIDYIMGLSDENTLTKSIRADEAELLKLFRKLGSGEKELAVAYLKGLNDSAELR
;
A
#
# COMPACT_ATOMS: atom_id res chain seq x y z
N MET A 1 -20.74 -0.52 -9.62
CA MET A 1 -19.87 -1.16 -8.64
C MET A 1 -19.28 -0.10 -7.71
N ARG A 2 -19.21 -0.40 -6.44
CA ARG A 2 -18.66 0.51 -5.45
C ARG A 2 -17.21 0.10 -5.16
N ASN A 3 -16.26 1.00 -5.44
CA ASN A 3 -14.86 0.73 -5.18
C ASN A 3 -14.21 1.90 -4.43
N ARG A 4 -13.00 1.70 -3.96
CA ARG A 4 -12.21 2.70 -3.24
C ARG A 4 -10.97 3.06 -4.03
N ILE A 5 -11.17 3.72 -5.17
CA ILE A 5 -10.09 4.23 -6.01
C ILE A 5 -10.00 5.75 -5.89
N LYS A 6 -11.13 6.43 -6.01
CA LYS A 6 -11.18 7.90 -5.95
C LYS A 6 -10.75 8.44 -4.59
N GLU A 7 -11.28 7.88 -3.51
CA GLU A 7 -11.01 8.35 -2.16
C GLU A 7 -9.52 8.28 -1.79
N PRO A 8 -8.82 7.14 -1.91
CA PRO A 8 -7.40 7.12 -1.61
C PRO A 8 -6.58 7.95 -2.59
N ARG A 9 -7.01 8.08 -3.84
CA ARG A 9 -6.35 8.98 -4.80
C ARG A 9 -6.36 10.42 -4.28
N GLN A 10 -7.53 10.89 -3.86
CA GLN A 10 -7.69 12.24 -3.33
C GLN A 10 -6.93 12.42 -2.01
N LYS A 11 -6.94 11.43 -1.15
CA LYS A 11 -6.17 11.43 0.10
C LYS A 11 -4.67 11.60 -0.15
N ASN A 12 -4.16 11.03 -1.22
CA ASN A 12 -2.75 11.13 -1.61
C ASN A 12 -2.47 12.36 -2.48
N HIS A 13 -3.44 13.25 -2.61
CA HIS A 13 -3.31 14.49 -3.41
C HIS A 13 -2.93 14.22 -4.86
N MET A 14 -3.44 13.13 -5.42
CA MET A 14 -3.19 12.76 -6.82
C MET A 14 -4.37 13.17 -7.69
N SER A 15 -4.07 13.73 -8.87
CA SER A 15 -5.09 13.95 -9.89
C SER A 15 -5.37 12.63 -10.63
N GLN A 16 -6.47 12.58 -11.39
CA GLN A 16 -6.74 11.43 -12.26
C GLN A 16 -5.64 11.26 -13.30
N ILE A 17 -5.10 12.37 -13.81
CA ILE A 17 -3.99 12.34 -14.79
C ILE A 17 -2.76 11.71 -14.15
N ARG A 18 -2.41 12.09 -12.93
CA ARG A 18 -1.26 11.53 -12.23
C ARG A 18 -1.42 10.03 -12.03
N LEU A 19 -2.60 9.59 -11.59
CA LEU A 19 -2.87 8.18 -11.40
C LEU A 19 -2.82 7.43 -12.72
N SER A 20 -3.33 8.03 -13.81
CA SER A 20 -3.29 7.41 -15.13
C SER A 20 -1.86 7.14 -15.59
N ILE A 21 -0.95 8.07 -15.32
CA ILE A 21 0.48 7.89 -15.63
C ILE A 21 1.07 6.73 -14.83
N GLU A 22 0.77 6.68 -13.53
CA GLU A 22 1.26 5.60 -12.66
C GLU A 22 0.74 4.23 -13.08
N LEU A 23 -0.51 4.17 -13.56
CA LEU A 23 -1.14 2.92 -13.99
C LEU A 23 -0.89 2.59 -15.47
N GLU A 24 -0.30 3.50 -16.22
CA GLU A 24 -0.06 3.36 -17.66
C GLU A 24 -1.36 3.15 -18.44
N VAL A 25 -2.39 3.91 -18.07
CA VAL A 25 -3.70 3.94 -18.73
C VAL A 25 -4.08 5.38 -19.03
N SER A 26 -5.16 5.59 -19.80
CA SER A 26 -5.65 6.94 -20.08
C SER A 26 -6.40 7.52 -18.85
N GLN A 27 -6.53 8.85 -18.82
CA GLN A 27 -7.34 9.52 -17.81
C GLN A 27 -8.79 9.05 -17.84
N GLU A 28 -9.33 8.86 -19.05
CA GLU A 28 -10.69 8.37 -19.24
C GLU A 28 -10.88 6.98 -18.63
N THR A 29 -9.84 6.16 -18.70
CA THR A 29 -9.86 4.83 -18.09
C THR A 29 -9.91 4.94 -16.57
N VAL A 30 -9.11 5.84 -15.97
CA VAL A 30 -9.14 6.08 -14.53
C VAL A 30 -10.54 6.55 -14.11
N SER A 31 -11.11 7.50 -14.85
CA SER A 31 -12.47 7.99 -14.60
C SER A 31 -13.50 6.87 -14.66
N ALA A 32 -13.38 5.99 -15.66
CA ALA A 32 -14.27 4.84 -15.81
C ALA A 32 -14.13 3.86 -14.63
N TYR A 33 -12.93 3.62 -14.14
CA TYR A 33 -12.71 2.81 -12.94
C TYR A 33 -13.42 3.44 -11.74
N GLU A 34 -13.21 4.74 -11.51
CA GLU A 34 -13.80 5.44 -10.35
C GLU A 34 -15.31 5.46 -10.39
N ASN A 35 -15.88 5.52 -11.60
CA ASN A 35 -17.34 5.51 -11.80
C ASN A 35 -17.94 4.10 -11.87
N GLY A 36 -17.11 3.07 -11.79
CA GLY A 36 -17.59 1.69 -11.80
C GLY A 36 -17.99 1.16 -13.18
N LYS A 37 -17.61 1.86 -14.26
CA LYS A 37 -17.90 1.40 -15.63
C LYS A 37 -17.10 0.17 -16.03
N TYR A 38 -15.84 0.13 -15.63
CA TYR A 38 -14.92 -0.95 -15.94
C TYR A 38 -14.25 -1.44 -14.68
N TYR A 39 -13.93 -2.73 -14.66
CA TYR A 39 -13.09 -3.30 -13.62
C TYR A 39 -11.64 -3.20 -14.06
N PRO A 40 -10.72 -2.74 -13.19
CA PRO A 40 -9.31 -2.81 -13.49
C PRO A 40 -8.86 -4.26 -13.70
N SER A 41 -7.87 -4.45 -14.58
CA SER A 41 -7.24 -5.76 -14.72
C SER A 41 -6.52 -6.15 -13.43
N PHE A 42 -6.19 -7.43 -13.29
CA PHE A 42 -5.45 -7.89 -12.11
C PHE A 42 -4.11 -7.16 -11.96
N GLN A 43 -3.40 -6.94 -13.07
CA GLN A 43 -2.14 -6.19 -13.03
C GLN A 43 -2.34 -4.75 -12.55
N THR A 44 -3.40 -4.10 -13.01
CA THR A 44 -3.74 -2.75 -12.57
C THR A 44 -4.11 -2.73 -11.09
N LEU A 45 -4.84 -3.75 -10.62
CA LEU A 45 -5.18 -3.88 -9.21
C LEU A 45 -3.94 -4.06 -8.33
N LEU A 46 -2.94 -4.80 -8.80
CA LEU A 46 -1.67 -4.93 -8.09
C LEU A 46 -0.97 -3.58 -7.98
N LYS A 47 -0.95 -2.80 -9.06
CA LYS A 47 -0.38 -1.45 -9.04
C LYS A 47 -1.12 -0.53 -8.07
N LEU A 48 -2.45 -0.58 -8.08
CA LEU A 48 -3.28 0.22 -7.16
C LEU A 48 -3.01 -0.19 -5.71
N SER A 49 -2.89 -1.48 -5.44
CA SER A 49 -2.56 -1.99 -4.11
C SER A 49 -1.24 -1.41 -3.61
N ASP A 50 -0.23 -1.35 -4.46
CA ASP A 50 1.07 -0.77 -4.12
C ASP A 50 0.99 0.74 -3.92
N ILE A 51 0.34 1.45 -4.83
CA ILE A 51 0.24 2.92 -4.78
C ILE A 51 -0.50 3.37 -3.53
N PHE A 52 -1.61 2.70 -3.19
CA PHE A 52 -2.46 3.07 -2.07
C PHE A 52 -2.12 2.33 -0.78
N ASN A 53 -1.17 1.40 -0.82
CA ASN A 53 -0.82 0.56 0.33
C ASN A 53 -2.09 -0.05 0.96
N SER A 54 -2.91 -0.66 0.11
CA SER A 54 -4.21 -1.21 0.50
C SER A 54 -4.43 -2.56 -0.16
N SER A 55 -5.19 -3.44 0.49
CA SER A 55 -5.51 -4.75 -0.08
C SER A 55 -6.44 -4.59 -1.29
N ILE A 56 -6.34 -5.53 -2.22
CA ILE A 56 -7.19 -5.54 -3.42
C ILE A 56 -8.66 -5.65 -3.02
N ASP A 57 -8.99 -6.50 -2.06
CA ASP A 57 -10.36 -6.67 -1.58
C ASP A 57 -10.93 -5.36 -1.05
N TYR A 58 -10.13 -4.60 -0.31
CA TYR A 58 -10.53 -3.30 0.22
C TYR A 58 -10.76 -2.30 -0.92
N ILE A 59 -9.84 -2.25 -1.89
CA ILE A 59 -9.95 -1.35 -3.05
C ILE A 59 -11.21 -1.66 -3.85
N MET A 60 -11.51 -2.93 -4.04
CA MET A 60 -12.68 -3.37 -4.80
C MET A 60 -13.99 -3.29 -4.03
N GLY A 61 -13.94 -2.91 -2.76
CA GLY A 61 -15.14 -2.80 -1.93
C GLY A 61 -15.70 -4.14 -1.46
N LEU A 62 -14.93 -5.21 -1.60
CA LEU A 62 -15.34 -6.54 -1.15
C LEU A 62 -15.14 -6.74 0.34
N SER A 63 -14.30 -5.92 0.96
CA SER A 63 -14.04 -5.95 2.39
C SER A 63 -14.02 -4.52 2.93
N ASP A 64 -14.54 -4.31 4.12
CA ASP A 64 -14.43 -3.03 4.83
C ASP A 64 -13.12 -2.93 5.59
N GLU A 65 -12.36 -4.00 5.65
CA GLU A 65 -11.09 -4.06 6.35
C GLU A 65 -9.92 -4.02 5.38
N ASN A 66 -9.03 -3.04 5.58
CA ASN A 66 -7.77 -3.01 4.85
C ASN A 66 -6.78 -3.92 5.56
N THR A 67 -6.66 -5.17 5.07
CA THR A 67 -5.84 -6.19 5.72
C THR A 67 -4.37 -5.83 5.76
N LEU A 68 -3.88 -4.95 4.88
CA LEU A 68 -2.49 -4.49 4.90
C LEU A 68 -2.18 -3.64 6.13
N THR A 69 -3.20 -2.89 6.64
CA THR A 69 -3.02 -2.05 7.82
C THR A 69 -3.44 -2.76 9.11
N LYS A 70 -4.46 -3.61 9.03
CA LYS A 70 -5.00 -4.30 10.21
C LYS A 70 -4.21 -5.53 10.63
N SER A 71 -3.39 -6.08 9.75
CA SER A 71 -2.54 -7.21 10.07
C SER A 71 -1.33 -6.83 10.91
N ILE A 72 -1.07 -5.53 11.08
CA ILE A 72 0.07 -5.04 11.87
C ILE A 72 -0.35 -4.96 13.33
N ARG A 73 0.40 -5.66 14.19
CA ARG A 73 0.19 -5.62 15.63
C ARG A 73 0.71 -4.32 16.22
N ALA A 74 0.28 -3.99 17.45
CA ALA A 74 0.67 -2.75 18.12
C ALA A 74 2.19 -2.63 18.28
N ASP A 75 2.87 -3.72 18.63
CA ASP A 75 4.33 -3.75 18.78
C ASP A 75 5.04 -3.55 17.43
N GLU A 76 4.49 -4.12 16.36
CA GLU A 76 5.02 -3.93 15.02
C GLU A 76 4.81 -2.50 14.54
N ALA A 77 3.66 -1.90 14.84
CA ALA A 77 3.36 -0.51 14.49
C ALA A 77 4.33 0.45 15.18
N GLU A 78 4.64 0.19 16.45
CA GLU A 78 5.62 0.98 17.20
C GLU A 78 7.01 0.86 16.59
N LEU A 79 7.42 -0.35 16.22
CA LEU A 79 8.70 -0.59 15.57
C LEU A 79 8.81 0.19 14.26
N LEU A 80 7.78 0.15 13.42
CA LEU A 80 7.74 0.89 12.17
C LEU A 80 7.83 2.40 12.39
N LYS A 81 7.13 2.90 13.39
CA LYS A 81 7.13 4.32 13.73
C LYS A 81 8.52 4.78 14.12
N LEU A 82 9.21 4.02 14.96
CA LEU A 82 10.58 4.31 15.39
C LEU A 82 11.55 4.22 14.22
N PHE A 83 11.42 3.18 13.41
CA PHE A 83 12.28 2.94 12.26
C PHE A 83 12.20 4.10 11.24
N ARG A 84 10.98 4.60 10.98
CA ARG A 84 10.77 5.69 10.01
C ARG A 84 11.42 7.00 10.44
N LYS A 85 11.69 7.19 11.72
CA LYS A 85 12.34 8.39 12.24
C LYS A 85 13.86 8.37 12.10
N LEU A 86 14.43 7.22 11.77
CA LEU A 86 15.88 7.05 11.64
C LEU A 86 16.38 7.61 10.33
N GLY A 87 17.65 8.07 10.31
CA GLY A 87 18.35 8.38 9.08
C GLY A 87 18.74 7.10 8.35
N SER A 88 19.17 7.22 7.08
CA SER A 88 19.48 6.05 6.24
C SER A 88 20.54 5.13 6.83
N GLY A 89 21.63 5.69 7.37
CA GLY A 89 22.67 4.91 8.01
C GLY A 89 22.20 4.18 9.26
N GLU A 90 21.35 4.86 10.05
CA GLU A 90 20.77 4.28 11.25
C GLU A 90 19.79 3.16 10.92
N LYS A 91 19.03 3.29 9.81
CA LYS A 91 18.14 2.22 9.34
C LYS A 91 18.90 0.96 8.99
N GLU A 92 20.05 1.10 8.34
CA GLU A 92 20.92 -0.03 8.01
C GLU A 92 21.40 -0.74 9.27
N LEU A 93 21.79 0.02 10.30
CA LEU A 93 22.23 -0.53 11.58
C LEU A 93 21.07 -1.25 12.28
N ALA A 94 19.88 -0.68 12.25
CA ALA A 94 18.69 -1.29 12.85
C ALA A 94 18.37 -2.64 12.21
N VAL A 95 18.43 -2.70 10.87
CA VAL A 95 18.19 -3.94 10.13
C VAL A 95 19.26 -4.98 10.47
N ALA A 96 20.53 -4.56 10.51
CA ALA A 96 21.64 -5.46 10.87
C ALA A 96 21.47 -6.03 12.28
N TYR A 97 21.05 -5.21 13.22
CA TYR A 97 20.79 -5.65 14.60
C TYR A 97 19.67 -6.70 14.65
N LEU A 98 18.57 -6.44 13.93
CA LEU A 98 17.45 -7.39 13.87
C LEU A 98 17.84 -8.71 13.23
N LYS A 99 18.67 -8.67 12.17
CA LYS A 99 19.20 -9.87 11.54
C LYS A 99 20.06 -10.67 12.50
N GLY A 100 20.90 -9.99 13.28
CA GLY A 100 21.73 -10.63 14.29
C GLY A 100 20.90 -11.34 15.37
N LEU A 101 19.81 -10.71 15.81
CA LEU A 101 18.90 -11.32 16.77
C LEU A 101 18.23 -12.58 16.19
N ASN A 102 17.78 -12.53 14.95
CA ASN A 102 17.17 -13.68 14.28
C ASN A 102 18.16 -14.83 14.13
N ASP A 103 19.38 -14.55 13.69
CA ASP A 103 20.43 -15.57 13.54
C ASP A 103 20.75 -16.23 14.90
N SER A 104 20.83 -15.44 15.94
CA SER A 104 21.07 -15.94 17.31
C SER A 104 19.92 -16.83 17.78
N ALA A 105 18.67 -16.47 17.44
CA ALA A 105 17.49 -17.26 17.81
C ALA A 105 17.45 -18.60 17.08
N GLU A 106 17.89 -18.64 15.81
CA GLU A 106 17.94 -19.87 15.01
C GLU A 106 18.99 -20.88 15.51
N LEU A 107 20.02 -20.39 16.17
CA LEU A 107 21.08 -21.24 16.73
C LEU A 107 20.69 -21.91 18.06
N ARG A 108 19.55 -21.58 18.58
CA ARG A 108 18.99 -22.18 19.81
C ARG A 108 18.18 -23.42 19.44
#